data_b2da6224496f1c41ff91907f1e41e256
#
_entry.id   b2da6224496f1c41ff91907f1e41e256
#
_cell.length_a   1.000
_cell.length_b   1.000
_cell.length_c   1.000
_cell.angle_alpha   90.00
_cell.angle_beta   90.00
_cell.angle_gamma   90.00
#
_symmetry.space_group_name_H-M   'P 1'
#
loop_
_entity.id
_entity.type
_entity.pdbx_description
1 polymer ?
#
loop_
_entity_poly.entity_id
_entity_poly.type
_entity_poly.pdbx_seq_one_letter_code
_entity_poly.pdbx_strand_id
1 'polypeptide(L)'
;ENARVIASDVLRDRSDTQYDLLIVPGYTPDNEDKPDATVHPIAAERLDEAIALYKQRKARIILVAGGNVHPAGTPYTEAMTMKAYLLKQGVPERAIVVEPCARHSTTNLRNAGRFMLKYHLRTALVVTSPDQSFYFGKGRISTFDLRSRTQLGYLVGRIKSASATTVEFAPSKAVLRVGTDPLDP
;
A
#
# COMPACT_ATOMS: atom_id res chain seq x y z
N GLU A 1 2.91 14.75 -6.15
CA GLU A 1 3.78 13.83 -5.42
C GLU A 1 4.39 12.75 -6.34
N ASN A 2 3.67 12.25 -7.34
CA ASN A 2 4.09 11.11 -8.16
C ASN A 2 4.68 11.51 -9.54
N ALA A 3 4.97 12.78 -9.78
CA ALA A 3 5.41 13.27 -11.09
C ALA A 3 6.67 12.56 -11.60
N ARG A 4 7.65 12.31 -10.72
CA ARG A 4 8.92 11.66 -11.12
C ARG A 4 8.75 10.20 -11.48
N VAL A 5 7.92 9.43 -10.76
CA VAL A 5 7.66 8.04 -11.11
C VAL A 5 6.84 7.95 -12.40
N ILE A 6 5.86 8.83 -12.59
CA ILE A 6 5.01 8.86 -13.79
C ILE A 6 5.82 9.25 -15.03
N ALA A 7 6.78 10.18 -14.90
CA ALA A 7 7.66 10.59 -16.00
C ALA A 7 8.76 9.57 -16.31
N SER A 8 8.99 8.60 -15.44
CA SER A 8 10.04 7.58 -15.61
C SER A 8 9.53 6.36 -16.37
N ASP A 9 10.45 5.61 -17.00
CA ASP A 9 10.11 4.34 -17.68
C ASP A 9 9.83 3.18 -16.73
N VAL A 10 10.01 3.39 -15.41
CA VAL A 10 9.84 2.35 -14.38
C VAL A 10 8.44 1.72 -14.40
N LEU A 11 7.41 2.51 -14.73
CA LEU A 11 6.03 2.02 -14.87
C LEU A 11 5.80 1.16 -16.13
N ARG A 12 6.68 1.25 -17.14
CA ARG A 12 6.55 0.56 -18.43
C ARG A 12 7.43 -0.67 -18.52
N ASP A 13 8.62 -0.62 -17.91
CA ASP A 13 9.59 -1.69 -17.94
C ASP A 13 9.29 -2.74 -16.88
N ARG A 14 8.82 -3.93 -17.31
CA ARG A 14 8.38 -5.04 -16.46
C ARG A 14 9.18 -6.31 -16.67
N SER A 15 10.25 -6.24 -17.45
CA SER A 15 10.88 -7.42 -18.04
C SER A 15 11.53 -8.39 -17.06
N ASP A 16 11.90 -7.95 -15.83
CA ASP A 16 12.74 -8.74 -14.93
C ASP A 16 12.21 -8.85 -13.50
N THR A 17 10.90 -8.63 -13.26
CA THR A 17 10.35 -8.64 -11.90
C THR A 17 9.22 -9.61 -11.71
N GLN A 18 9.12 -10.20 -10.53
CA GLN A 18 8.05 -11.13 -10.17
C GLN A 18 6.70 -10.42 -9.99
N TYR A 19 6.73 -9.18 -9.50
CA TYR A 19 5.58 -8.33 -9.28
C TYR A 19 5.77 -6.99 -9.97
N ASP A 20 4.69 -6.34 -10.38
CA ASP A 20 4.73 -5.01 -10.93
C ASP A 20 5.03 -3.95 -9.86
N LEU A 21 4.65 -4.23 -8.58
CA LEU A 21 4.60 -3.25 -7.51
C LEU A 21 4.76 -3.92 -6.14
N LEU A 22 5.47 -3.27 -5.20
CA LEU A 22 5.33 -3.52 -3.77
C LEU A 22 4.36 -2.49 -3.19
N ILE A 23 3.44 -2.93 -2.34
CA ILE A 23 2.52 -2.03 -1.61
C ILE A 23 2.84 -2.12 -0.13
N VAL A 24 3.09 -0.98 0.51
CA VAL A 24 3.34 -0.88 1.95
C VAL A 24 2.23 -0.03 2.57
N PRO A 25 1.24 -0.65 3.24
CA PRO A 25 0.27 0.09 4.03
C PRO A 25 0.93 0.72 5.25
N GLY A 26 0.54 1.94 5.58
CA GLY A 26 0.95 2.62 6.81
C GLY A 26 0.48 1.88 8.07
N TYR A 27 1.00 2.29 9.19
CA TYR A 27 0.60 1.83 10.50
C TYR A 27 0.77 2.94 11.53
N THR A 28 -0.33 3.38 12.10
CA THR A 28 -0.37 4.25 13.28
C THR A 28 -1.52 3.80 14.15
N PRO A 29 -1.29 3.41 15.42
CA PRO A 29 -2.35 3.04 16.33
C PRO A 29 -3.28 4.22 16.63
N ASP A 30 -4.56 3.94 16.89
CA ASP A 30 -5.58 4.95 17.16
C ASP A 30 -5.30 5.79 18.42
N ASN A 31 -4.58 5.21 19.38
CA ASN A 31 -4.33 5.74 20.72
C ASN A 31 -2.89 6.23 20.95
N GLU A 32 -2.07 6.31 19.91
CA GLU A 32 -0.72 6.88 20.03
C GLU A 32 -0.71 8.35 19.65
N ASP A 33 -0.35 9.21 20.61
CA ASP A 33 0.04 10.59 20.36
C ASP A 33 1.45 10.62 19.75
N LYS A 34 1.55 10.63 18.43
CA LYS A 34 2.80 10.91 17.71
C LYS A 34 2.65 12.20 16.93
N PRO A 35 2.98 13.34 17.54
CA PRO A 35 2.87 14.63 16.87
C PRO A 35 4.01 14.88 15.86
N ASP A 36 4.97 13.98 15.74
CA ASP A 36 6.14 14.12 14.88
C ASP A 36 5.98 13.39 13.54
N ALA A 37 6.81 13.78 12.57
CA ALA A 37 6.84 13.19 11.22
C ALA A 37 7.64 11.87 11.17
N THR A 38 7.71 11.11 12.26
CA THR A 38 8.46 9.85 12.30
C THR A 38 7.59 8.68 11.87
N VAL A 39 8.23 7.69 11.26
CA VAL A 39 7.58 6.43 10.89
C VAL A 39 7.44 5.57 12.15
N HIS A 40 6.24 5.05 12.39
CA HIS A 40 6.02 4.07 13.49
C HIS A 40 6.94 2.85 13.32
N PRO A 41 7.51 2.25 14.39
CA PRO A 41 8.42 1.10 14.29
C PRO A 41 7.88 -0.05 13.43
N ILE A 42 6.62 -0.43 13.59
CA ILE A 42 5.99 -1.49 12.77
C ILE A 42 5.96 -1.09 11.27
N ALA A 43 5.71 0.17 10.97
CA ALA A 43 5.76 0.64 9.59
C ALA A 43 7.20 0.68 9.06
N ALA A 44 8.19 1.00 9.90
CA ALA A 44 9.60 0.94 9.55
C ALA A 44 10.03 -0.50 9.20
N GLU A 45 9.65 -1.51 9.99
CA GLU A 45 9.92 -2.92 9.70
C GLU A 45 9.36 -3.34 8.33
N ARG A 46 8.12 -2.93 8.02
CA ARG A 46 7.50 -3.17 6.69
C ARG A 46 8.30 -2.52 5.56
N LEU A 47 8.77 -1.30 5.77
CA LEU A 47 9.57 -0.56 4.80
C LEU A 47 10.94 -1.21 4.59
N ASP A 48 11.59 -1.68 5.65
CA ASP A 48 12.87 -2.37 5.56
C ASP A 48 12.76 -3.67 4.78
N GLU A 49 11.69 -4.46 5.00
CA GLU A 49 11.39 -5.63 4.20
C GLU A 49 11.12 -5.26 2.73
N ALA A 50 10.34 -4.21 2.49
CA ALA A 50 10.08 -3.72 1.13
C ALA A 50 11.35 -3.26 0.41
N ILE A 51 12.28 -2.59 1.12
CA ILE A 51 13.59 -2.21 0.60
C ILE A 51 14.41 -3.45 0.23
N ALA A 52 14.41 -4.49 1.07
CA ALA A 52 15.13 -5.74 0.79
C ALA A 52 14.56 -6.42 -0.47
N LEU A 53 13.23 -6.50 -0.59
CA LEU A 53 12.55 -7.06 -1.77
C LEU A 53 12.79 -6.23 -3.03
N TYR A 54 12.83 -4.90 -2.92
CA TYR A 54 13.17 -3.99 -4.00
C TYR A 54 14.63 -4.22 -4.49
N LYS A 55 15.58 -4.32 -3.57
CA LYS A 55 16.99 -4.62 -3.89
C LYS A 55 17.16 -6.00 -4.55
N GLN A 56 16.31 -6.98 -4.19
CA GLN A 56 16.24 -8.29 -4.83
C GLN A 56 15.53 -8.28 -6.18
N ARG A 57 15.10 -7.11 -6.67
CA ARG A 57 14.31 -6.95 -7.91
C ARG A 57 12.99 -7.71 -7.93
N LYS A 58 12.35 -7.92 -6.78
CA LYS A 58 11.00 -8.51 -6.75
C LYS A 58 9.96 -7.60 -7.41
N ALA A 59 10.14 -6.28 -7.29
CA ALA A 59 9.46 -5.24 -8.06
C ALA A 59 10.36 -4.03 -8.24
N ARG A 60 10.02 -3.11 -9.16
CA ARG A 60 10.78 -1.88 -9.42
C ARG A 60 10.18 -0.64 -8.77
N ILE A 61 9.01 -0.77 -8.15
CA ILE A 61 8.24 0.32 -7.58
C ILE A 61 7.78 -0.08 -6.19
N ILE A 62 7.87 0.86 -5.25
CA ILE A 62 7.27 0.76 -3.92
C ILE A 62 6.16 1.81 -3.83
N LEU A 63 4.92 1.38 -3.62
CA LEU A 63 3.80 2.25 -3.30
C LEU A 63 3.60 2.25 -1.79
N VAL A 64 3.70 3.44 -1.18
CA VAL A 64 3.37 3.66 0.22
C VAL A 64 1.98 4.27 0.33
N ALA A 65 1.11 3.70 1.16
CA ALA A 65 -0.28 4.10 1.28
C ALA A 65 -0.65 4.41 2.73
N GLY A 66 -1.26 5.56 2.96
CA GLY A 66 -1.75 6.00 4.27
C GLY A 66 -1.92 7.51 4.34
N GLY A 67 -3.09 7.94 4.82
CA GLY A 67 -3.46 9.34 4.98
C GLY A 67 -3.02 9.94 6.32
N ASN A 68 -3.60 11.08 6.65
CA ASN A 68 -3.43 11.79 7.92
C ASN A 68 -4.56 11.42 8.90
N VAL A 69 -4.63 10.16 9.30
CA VAL A 69 -5.77 9.61 10.07
C VAL A 69 -5.49 9.60 11.57
N HIS A 70 -4.29 9.21 11.96
CA HIS A 70 -3.92 9.01 13.36
C HIS A 70 -2.61 9.73 13.71
N PRO A 71 -2.55 10.39 14.88
CA PRO A 71 -3.68 10.76 15.73
C PRO A 71 -4.65 11.70 15.03
N ALA A 72 -5.89 11.77 15.49
CA ALA A 72 -6.89 12.65 14.91
C ALA A 72 -6.38 14.10 14.86
N GLY A 73 -6.52 14.77 13.68
CA GLY A 73 -6.04 16.13 13.47
C GLY A 73 -4.54 16.27 13.18
N THR A 74 -3.81 15.15 13.03
CA THR A 74 -2.38 15.20 12.65
C THR A 74 -2.19 15.92 11.31
N PRO A 75 -1.19 16.81 11.19
CA PRO A 75 -0.81 17.39 9.90
C PRO A 75 0.01 16.44 9.03
N TYR A 76 0.47 15.33 9.59
CA TYR A 76 1.35 14.39 8.91
C TYR A 76 0.56 13.30 8.19
N THR A 77 0.99 13.01 6.98
CA THR A 77 0.45 11.94 6.15
C THR A 77 1.38 10.73 6.23
N GLU A 78 0.90 9.57 6.64
CA GLU A 78 1.72 8.37 6.77
C GLU A 78 2.51 8.06 5.49
N ALA A 79 1.87 8.13 4.32
CA ALA A 79 2.55 7.88 3.05
C ALA A 79 3.71 8.86 2.78
N MET A 80 3.62 10.10 3.24
CA MET A 80 4.69 11.09 3.08
C MET A 80 5.85 10.82 4.02
N THR A 81 5.58 10.45 5.28
CA THR A 81 6.64 10.06 6.23
C THR A 81 7.35 8.79 5.78
N MET A 82 6.59 7.80 5.25
CA MET A 82 7.16 6.58 4.67
C MET A 82 8.01 6.87 3.42
N LYS A 83 7.58 7.79 2.54
CA LYS A 83 8.41 8.26 1.41
C LYS A 83 9.74 8.84 1.89
N ALA A 84 9.69 9.73 2.90
CA ALA A 84 10.91 10.33 3.45
C ALA A 84 11.87 9.27 4.01
N TYR A 85 11.32 8.25 4.68
CA TYR A 85 12.09 7.10 5.15
C TYR A 85 12.78 6.36 3.99
N LEU A 86 12.04 6.00 2.95
CA LEU A 86 12.59 5.29 1.78
C LEU A 86 13.69 6.09 1.09
N LEU A 87 13.51 7.41 0.93
CA LEU A 87 14.54 8.30 0.35
C LEU A 87 15.81 8.30 1.21
N LYS A 88 15.68 8.37 2.53
CA LYS A 88 16.80 8.31 3.47
C LYS A 88 17.56 6.98 3.38
N GLN A 89 16.85 5.89 3.09
CA GLN A 89 17.43 4.55 2.87
C GLN A 89 17.97 4.33 1.44
N GLY A 90 17.98 5.37 0.60
CA GLY A 90 18.57 5.33 -0.74
C GLY A 90 17.66 4.78 -1.84
N VAL A 91 16.37 4.58 -1.58
CA VAL A 91 15.41 4.25 -2.65
C VAL A 91 15.21 5.48 -3.52
N PRO A 92 15.43 5.41 -4.85
CA PRO A 92 15.31 6.59 -5.71
C PRO A 92 13.85 7.06 -5.82
N GLU A 93 13.63 8.37 -5.82
CA GLU A 93 12.28 8.96 -5.83
C GLU A 93 11.43 8.47 -7.02
N ARG A 94 12.05 8.21 -8.17
CA ARG A 94 11.37 7.65 -9.35
C ARG A 94 10.82 6.23 -9.15
N ALA A 95 11.20 5.55 -8.07
CA ALA A 95 10.71 4.22 -7.71
C ALA A 95 9.69 4.26 -6.56
N ILE A 96 9.28 5.44 -6.08
CA ILE A 96 8.37 5.60 -4.94
C ILE A 96 7.06 6.21 -5.43
N VAL A 97 5.96 5.51 -5.22
CA VAL A 97 4.59 6.02 -5.41
C VAL A 97 3.99 6.34 -4.05
N VAL A 98 3.38 7.51 -3.93
CA VAL A 98 2.70 7.97 -2.72
C VAL A 98 1.19 7.93 -2.94
N GLU A 99 0.48 7.25 -2.06
CA GLU A 99 -0.98 7.26 -1.95
C GLU A 99 -1.38 7.88 -0.58
N PRO A 100 -1.69 9.18 -0.53
CA PRO A 100 -1.83 9.92 0.73
C PRO A 100 -3.28 10.00 1.24
N CYS A 101 -4.24 9.35 0.59
CA CYS A 101 -5.67 9.52 0.88
C CYS A 101 -6.30 8.34 1.61
N ALA A 102 -5.60 7.22 1.72
CA ALA A 102 -6.13 6.03 2.36
C ALA A 102 -6.33 6.22 3.87
N ARG A 103 -7.46 5.72 4.39
CA ARG A 103 -7.83 5.86 5.81
C ARG A 103 -7.86 4.52 6.55
N HIS A 104 -8.02 3.43 5.83
CA HIS A 104 -8.17 2.06 6.36
C HIS A 104 -7.50 1.06 5.43
N SER A 105 -7.28 -0.17 5.90
CA SER A 105 -6.71 -1.24 5.09
C SER A 105 -7.48 -1.48 3.78
N THR A 106 -8.81 -1.31 3.79
CA THR A 106 -9.66 -1.43 2.60
C THR A 106 -9.38 -0.33 1.57
N THR A 107 -9.24 0.91 2.01
CA THR A 107 -8.90 2.04 1.13
C THR A 107 -7.44 2.04 0.70
N ASN A 108 -6.50 1.53 1.51
CA ASN A 108 -5.13 1.30 1.08
C ASN A 108 -5.07 0.43 -0.18
N LEU A 109 -5.72 -0.75 -0.15
CA LEU A 109 -5.72 -1.65 -1.31
C LEU A 109 -6.62 -1.17 -2.44
N ARG A 110 -7.75 -0.49 -2.16
CA ARG A 110 -8.59 0.13 -3.18
C ARG A 110 -7.80 1.16 -3.99
N ASN A 111 -7.15 2.10 -3.32
CA ASN A 111 -6.45 3.20 -3.97
C ASN A 111 -5.18 2.72 -4.69
N ALA A 112 -4.43 1.78 -4.08
CA ALA A 112 -3.35 1.09 -4.77
C ALA A 112 -3.86 0.35 -6.02
N GLY A 113 -5.00 -0.33 -5.94
CA GLY A 113 -5.64 -1.00 -7.07
C GLY A 113 -6.06 -0.04 -8.18
N ARG A 114 -6.58 1.14 -7.85
CA ARG A 114 -6.87 2.22 -8.81
C ARG A 114 -5.62 2.67 -9.54
N PHE A 115 -4.53 2.91 -8.79
CA PHE A 115 -3.24 3.24 -9.38
C PHE A 115 -2.76 2.12 -10.32
N MET A 116 -2.82 0.86 -9.88
CA MET A 116 -2.42 -0.28 -10.69
C MET A 116 -3.20 -0.35 -12.00
N LEU A 117 -4.53 -0.25 -11.96
CA LEU A 117 -5.35 -0.31 -13.17
C LEU A 117 -5.09 0.87 -14.11
N LYS A 118 -4.90 2.08 -13.57
CA LYS A 118 -4.56 3.28 -14.36
C LYS A 118 -3.27 3.11 -15.16
N TYR A 119 -2.26 2.44 -14.58
CA TYR A 119 -0.97 2.22 -15.22
C TYR A 119 -0.77 0.80 -15.77
N HIS A 120 -1.87 0.04 -15.92
CA HIS A 120 -1.89 -1.31 -16.47
C HIS A 120 -1.02 -2.31 -15.68
N LEU A 121 -0.82 -2.10 -14.38
CA LEU A 121 -0.17 -3.02 -13.48
C LEU A 121 -1.16 -4.13 -13.06
N ARG A 122 -0.69 -5.37 -12.94
CA ARG A 122 -1.56 -6.55 -12.76
C ARG A 122 -1.38 -7.22 -11.41
N THR A 123 -0.14 -7.25 -10.91
CA THR A 123 0.22 -8.00 -9.70
C THR A 123 1.06 -7.14 -8.77
N ALA A 124 0.75 -7.23 -7.48
CA ALA A 124 1.54 -6.60 -6.44
C ALA A 124 1.84 -7.58 -5.31
N LEU A 125 2.91 -7.33 -4.58
CA LEU A 125 3.18 -7.92 -3.28
C LEU A 125 2.93 -6.86 -2.21
N VAL A 126 1.95 -7.10 -1.34
CA VAL A 126 1.69 -6.25 -0.17
C VAL A 126 2.64 -6.69 0.94
N VAL A 127 3.47 -5.77 1.41
CA VAL A 127 4.43 -5.99 2.49
C VAL A 127 3.85 -5.37 3.77
N THR A 128 3.69 -6.19 4.79
CA THR A 128 2.94 -5.82 5.99
C THR A 128 3.48 -6.53 7.24
N SER A 129 2.78 -6.49 8.35
CA SER A 129 3.09 -7.24 9.57
C SER A 129 2.39 -8.61 9.58
N PRO A 130 2.83 -9.57 10.42
CA PRO A 130 2.22 -10.90 10.49
C PRO A 130 0.71 -10.88 10.74
N ASP A 131 0.25 -10.06 11.69
CA ASP A 131 -1.18 -9.95 12.03
C ASP A 131 -2.00 -9.41 10.85
N GLN A 132 -1.48 -8.40 10.16
CA GLN A 132 -2.17 -7.85 8.99
C GLN A 132 -2.10 -8.78 7.78
N SER A 133 -1.03 -9.53 7.60
CA SER A 133 -0.94 -10.58 6.58
C SER A 133 -1.99 -11.68 6.83
N PHE A 134 -2.14 -12.10 8.08
CA PHE A 134 -3.17 -13.02 8.50
C PHE A 134 -4.58 -12.47 8.21
N TYR A 135 -4.82 -11.20 8.58
CA TYR A 135 -6.08 -10.50 8.34
C TYR A 135 -6.44 -10.44 6.85
N PHE A 136 -5.46 -10.21 5.98
CA PHE A 136 -5.67 -10.17 4.53
C PHE A 136 -5.90 -11.55 3.92
N GLY A 137 -5.18 -12.58 4.34
CA GLY A 137 -4.92 -13.76 3.50
C GLY A 137 -5.45 -15.10 4.01
N LYS A 138 -5.96 -15.26 5.25
CA LYS A 138 -6.36 -16.58 5.76
C LYS A 138 -7.86 -16.82 5.79
N GLY A 139 -8.26 -17.98 5.22
CA GLY A 139 -9.62 -18.51 5.25
C GLY A 139 -10.35 -18.46 3.90
N ARG A 140 -11.48 -19.16 3.81
CA ARG A 140 -12.36 -19.17 2.63
C ARG A 140 -12.95 -17.79 2.33
N ILE A 141 -13.21 -17.02 3.39
CA ILE A 141 -13.58 -15.61 3.34
C ILE A 141 -12.69 -14.95 4.40
N SER A 142 -11.73 -14.14 3.97
CA SER A 142 -10.89 -13.41 4.90
C SER A 142 -11.71 -12.35 5.66
N THR A 143 -11.28 -12.02 6.86
CA THR A 143 -11.89 -10.90 7.62
C THR A 143 -11.82 -9.61 6.81
N PHE A 144 -10.75 -9.44 6.03
CA PHE A 144 -10.60 -8.33 5.11
C PHE A 144 -11.66 -8.31 4.00
N ASP A 145 -11.95 -9.46 3.39
CA ASP A 145 -12.98 -9.55 2.34
C ASP A 145 -14.36 -9.18 2.87
N LEU A 146 -14.70 -9.65 4.09
CA LEU A 146 -15.95 -9.27 4.74
C LEU A 146 -16.01 -7.76 4.98
N ARG A 147 -14.95 -7.18 5.53
CA ARG A 147 -14.85 -5.74 5.77
C ARG A 147 -14.91 -4.93 4.46
N SER A 148 -14.23 -5.40 3.42
CA SER A 148 -14.28 -4.77 2.09
C SER A 148 -15.70 -4.72 1.53
N ARG A 149 -16.47 -5.82 1.63
CA ARG A 149 -17.88 -5.85 1.23
C ARG A 149 -18.76 -4.92 2.06
N THR A 150 -18.52 -4.87 3.39
CA THR A 150 -19.29 -4.01 4.29
C THR A 150 -19.00 -2.54 4.09
N GLN A 151 -17.74 -2.16 3.93
CA GLN A 151 -17.34 -0.75 3.81
C GLN A 151 -17.47 -0.20 2.40
N LEU A 152 -17.15 -1.01 1.37
CA LEU A 152 -17.06 -0.56 -0.01
C LEU A 152 -18.17 -1.13 -0.91
N GLY A 153 -18.91 -2.14 -0.45
CA GLY A 153 -19.91 -2.84 -1.25
C GLY A 153 -19.34 -3.83 -2.28
N TYR A 154 -17.99 -4.03 -2.31
CA TYR A 154 -17.33 -4.92 -3.27
C TYR A 154 -15.99 -5.44 -2.72
N LEU A 155 -15.44 -6.45 -3.39
CA LEU A 155 -14.07 -6.91 -3.14
C LEU A 155 -13.07 -6.07 -3.95
N VAL A 156 -12.02 -5.56 -3.29
CA VAL A 156 -10.98 -4.73 -3.93
C VAL A 156 -10.12 -5.51 -4.91
N GLY A 157 -10.05 -6.83 -4.76
CA GLY A 157 -9.26 -7.69 -5.63
C GLY A 157 -9.14 -9.10 -5.10
N ARG A 158 -8.23 -9.86 -5.69
CA ARG A 158 -7.85 -11.19 -5.22
C ARG A 158 -6.59 -11.09 -4.38
N ILE A 159 -6.64 -11.66 -3.18
CA ILE A 159 -5.53 -11.71 -2.24
C ILE A 159 -5.17 -13.17 -1.98
N LYS A 160 -3.87 -13.46 -1.93
CA LYS A 160 -3.34 -14.79 -1.62
C LYS A 160 -2.15 -14.64 -0.67
N SER A 161 -2.12 -15.42 0.38
CA SER A 161 -0.97 -15.45 1.31
C SER A 161 0.30 -15.88 0.58
N ALA A 162 1.40 -15.16 0.79
CA ALA A 162 2.71 -15.45 0.21
C ALA A 162 3.73 -15.80 1.29
N SER A 163 3.74 -15.07 2.42
CA SER A 163 4.57 -15.37 3.59
C SER A 163 3.87 -14.96 4.88
N ALA A 164 4.58 -14.97 6.00
CA ALA A 164 4.08 -14.45 7.27
C ALA A 164 3.83 -12.93 7.23
N THR A 165 4.55 -12.20 6.40
CA THR A 165 4.53 -10.72 6.33
C THR A 165 4.09 -10.20 4.97
N THR A 166 3.79 -11.08 4.00
CA THR A 166 3.42 -10.65 2.65
C THR A 166 2.19 -11.38 2.11
N VAL A 167 1.41 -10.66 1.27
CA VAL A 167 0.32 -11.24 0.49
C VAL A 167 0.40 -10.77 -0.97
N GLU A 168 0.10 -11.67 -1.91
CA GLU A 168 -0.07 -11.31 -3.32
C GLU A 168 -1.42 -10.60 -3.49
N PHE A 169 -1.44 -9.56 -4.31
CA PHE A 169 -2.63 -8.80 -4.62
C PHE A 169 -2.78 -8.58 -6.13
N ALA A 170 -3.99 -8.82 -6.64
CA ALA A 170 -4.40 -8.50 -8.00
C ALA A 170 -5.71 -7.71 -7.94
N PRO A 171 -5.74 -6.45 -8.41
CA PRO A 171 -6.91 -5.58 -8.24
C PRO A 171 -8.10 -6.04 -9.07
N SER A 172 -9.30 -5.86 -8.54
CA SER A 172 -10.56 -5.99 -9.27
C SER A 172 -10.89 -4.67 -9.97
N LYS A 173 -11.53 -4.73 -11.14
CA LYS A 173 -12.09 -3.53 -11.80
C LYS A 173 -13.15 -2.82 -10.93
N ALA A 174 -13.70 -3.50 -9.92
CA ALA A 174 -14.66 -2.91 -8.99
C ALA A 174 -14.08 -1.71 -8.21
N VAL A 175 -12.75 -1.63 -8.02
CA VAL A 175 -12.10 -0.48 -7.35
C VAL A 175 -12.29 0.84 -8.10
N LEU A 176 -12.67 0.80 -9.38
CA LEU A 176 -12.97 1.99 -10.19
C LEU A 176 -14.40 2.52 -9.95
N ARG A 177 -15.22 1.81 -9.19
CA ARG A 177 -16.55 2.33 -8.83
C ARG A 177 -16.36 3.58 -7.97
N VAL A 178 -16.99 4.67 -8.45
CA VAL A 178 -17.17 5.90 -7.68
C VAL A 178 -18.55 5.77 -7.07
N GLY A 179 -18.62 5.58 -5.79
CA GLY A 179 -19.90 5.46 -5.06
C GLY A 179 -20.12 6.65 -4.14
N THR A 180 -21.23 6.62 -3.45
CA THR A 180 -21.53 7.50 -2.30
C THR A 180 -20.79 7.03 -1.04
N ASP A 181 -19.66 6.34 -1.21
CA ASP A 181 -18.86 5.81 -0.11
C ASP A 181 -18.18 6.99 0.61
N PRO A 182 -18.49 7.23 1.89
CA PRO A 182 -17.87 8.30 2.66
C PRO A 182 -16.34 8.09 2.84
N LEU A 183 -15.83 6.90 2.55
CA LEU A 183 -14.41 6.58 2.56
C LEU A 183 -13.74 6.81 1.19
N ASP A 184 -14.50 7.18 0.19
CA ASP A 184 -13.97 7.54 -1.13
C ASP A 184 -13.56 9.02 -1.11
N PRO A 185 -12.27 9.35 -1.21
CA PRO A 185 -11.81 10.73 -1.22
C PRO A 185 -12.19 11.45 -2.52
#